data_0008a9729882c1f5f523187dfcabf1f5
#
_entry.id   0008a9729882c1f5f523187dfcabf1f5
#
_cell.length_a   1.000
_cell.length_b   1.000
_cell.length_c   1.000
_cell.angle_alpha   90.00
_cell.angle_beta   90.00
_cell.angle_gamma   90.00
#
_symmetry.space_group_name_H-M   'P 1'
#
loop_
_entity.id
_entity.type
_entity.pdbx_description
1 polymer ?
#
loop_
_entity_poly.entity_id
_entity_poly.type
_entity_poly.pdbx_seq_one_letter_code
_entity_poly.pdbx_strand_id
1 'polypeptide(L)' 'PTELAGKELARSGIREQTDCSVVAVKDGDAMSISPDPGTPIRRGAELILIGTDEGERKYLQVFGS' A
#
# COMPACT_ATOMS: atom_id res chain seq x y z
N PRO A 1 -3.05 6.39 -2.89
CA PRO A 1 -4.03 6.22 -3.97
C PRO A 1 -5.46 6.28 -3.45
N THR A 2 -6.30 6.94 -4.20
CA THR A 2 -7.69 7.16 -3.78
C THR A 2 -8.48 5.86 -3.62
N GLU A 3 -8.21 4.88 -4.47
CA GLU A 3 -8.89 3.59 -4.41
C GLU A 3 -8.63 2.82 -3.13
N LEU A 4 -7.48 3.05 -2.51
CA LEU A 4 -7.09 2.36 -1.30
C LEU A 4 -7.53 3.08 -0.03
N ALA A 5 -7.94 4.33 -0.14
CA ALA A 5 -8.32 5.13 1.02
C ALA A 5 -9.49 4.49 1.76
N GLY A 6 -9.35 4.35 3.06
CA GLY A 6 -10.36 3.75 3.92
C GLY A 6 -10.32 2.25 4.02
N LYS A 7 -9.52 1.56 3.20
CA LYS A 7 -9.36 0.11 3.29
C LYS A 7 -8.27 -0.25 4.29
N GLU A 8 -8.46 -1.34 5.00
CA GLU A 8 -7.39 -1.90 5.83
C GLU A 8 -6.31 -2.51 4.94
N LEU A 9 -5.05 -2.47 5.40
CA LEU A 9 -3.92 -3.01 4.62
C LEU A 9 -4.16 -4.45 4.20
N ALA A 10 -4.64 -5.29 5.11
CA ALA A 10 -4.90 -6.70 4.83
C ALA A 10 -5.97 -6.91 3.77
N ARG A 11 -6.86 -5.94 3.58
CA ARG A 11 -7.97 -6.03 2.64
C ARG A 11 -7.80 -5.16 1.41
N SER A 12 -6.65 -4.51 1.28
CA SER A 12 -6.41 -3.63 0.15
C SER A 12 -6.25 -4.38 -1.18
N GLY A 13 -5.89 -5.65 -1.11
CA GLY A 13 -5.64 -6.44 -2.31
C GLY A 13 -4.27 -6.21 -2.93
N ILE A 14 -3.43 -5.38 -2.33
CA ILE A 14 -2.11 -5.07 -2.89
C ILE A 14 -1.30 -6.34 -3.07
N ARG A 15 -1.18 -7.15 -2.02
CA ARG A 15 -0.37 -8.35 -2.06
C ARG A 15 -0.92 -9.39 -3.03
N GLU A 16 -2.22 -9.59 -3.04
CA GLU A 16 -2.87 -10.58 -3.88
C GLU A 16 -2.81 -10.21 -5.36
N GLN A 17 -2.89 -8.92 -5.67
CA GLN A 17 -2.95 -8.46 -7.06
C GLN A 17 -1.60 -8.10 -7.65
N THR A 18 -0.63 -7.71 -6.81
CA THR A 18 0.66 -7.20 -7.30
C THR A 18 1.86 -7.95 -6.77
N ASP A 19 1.65 -8.83 -5.79
CA ASP A 19 2.74 -9.57 -5.13
C ASP A 19 3.74 -8.64 -4.43
N CYS A 20 3.34 -7.43 -4.13
CA CYS A 20 4.14 -6.48 -3.34
C CYS A 20 3.71 -6.52 -1.88
N SER A 21 4.65 -6.23 -0.98
CA SER A 21 4.37 -6.11 0.45
C SER A 21 4.53 -4.66 0.90
N VAL A 22 3.59 -4.19 1.70
CA VAL A 22 3.69 -2.86 2.31
C VAL A 22 4.57 -2.98 3.55
N VAL A 23 5.70 -2.29 3.54
CA VAL A 23 6.65 -2.34 4.65
C VAL A 23 6.59 -1.10 5.53
N ALA A 24 6.02 -0.02 5.05
CA ALA A 24 5.81 1.20 5.84
C ALA A 24 4.69 2.02 5.25
N VAL A 25 4.09 2.85 6.09
CA VAL A 25 3.07 3.82 5.68
C VAL A 25 3.48 5.18 6.23
N LYS A 26 3.57 6.17 5.37
CA LYS A 26 3.86 7.54 5.76
C LYS A 26 2.58 8.37 5.64
N ASP A 27 2.18 8.97 6.74
CA ASP A 27 0.99 9.82 6.81
C ASP A 27 1.41 11.18 7.34
N GLY A 28 1.59 12.15 6.45
CA GLY A 28 2.16 13.44 6.81
C GLY A 28 3.61 13.27 7.30
N ASP A 29 3.89 13.72 8.51
CA ASP A 29 5.22 13.57 9.11
C ASP A 29 5.39 12.27 9.89
N ALA A 30 4.31 11.51 10.06
CA ALA A 30 4.35 10.26 10.81
C ALA A 30 4.64 9.08 9.88
N MET A 31 5.54 8.20 10.30
CA MET A 31 5.85 6.98 9.56
C MET A 31 5.67 5.77 10.46
N SER A 32 4.89 4.80 9.99
CA SER A 32 4.70 3.53 10.67
C SER A 32 5.45 2.45 9.91
N ILE A 33 6.41 1.80 10.56
CA ILE A 33 7.18 0.70 9.98
C ILE A 33 6.53 -0.61 10.41
N SER A 34 6.42 -1.56 9.48
CA SER A 34 5.71 -2.82 9.71
C SER A 34 4.30 -2.57 10.25
N PRO A 35 3.47 -1.82 9.50
CA PRO A 35 2.15 -1.44 9.99
C PRO A 35 1.26 -2.65 10.22
N ASP A 36 0.36 -2.52 11.19
CA ASP A 36 -0.60 -3.55 11.51
C ASP A 36 -1.49 -3.85 10.30
N PRO A 37 -1.76 -5.12 9.99
CA PRO A 37 -2.66 -5.46 8.88
C PRO A 37 -4.05 -4.82 8.97
N GLY A 38 -4.51 -4.54 10.17
CA GLY A 38 -5.80 -3.89 10.38
C GLY A 38 -5.77 -2.37 10.27
N THR A 39 -4.59 -1.78 10.02
CA THR A 39 -4.47 -0.32 9.92
C THR A 39 -5.16 0.19 8.66
N PRO A 40 -6.09 1.13 8.77
CA PRO A 40 -6.73 1.70 7.58
C PRO A 40 -5.75 2.61 6.83
N ILE A 41 -5.87 2.59 5.52
CA ILE A 41 -5.07 3.45 4.65
C ILE A 41 -5.78 4.80 4.58
N ARG A 42 -5.10 5.87 5.01
CA ARG A 42 -5.66 7.21 4.95
C ARG A 42 -5.45 7.82 3.57
N ARG A 43 -6.38 8.67 3.19
CA ARG A 43 -6.27 9.40 1.94
C ARG A 43 -5.01 10.27 1.98
N GLY A 44 -4.20 10.18 0.92
CA GLY A 44 -2.96 10.94 0.84
C GLY A 44 -1.77 10.28 1.51
N ALA A 45 -1.95 9.15 2.18
CA ALA A 45 -0.84 8.41 2.76
C ALA A 45 0.06 7.83 1.68
N GLU A 46 1.37 7.79 1.96
CA GLU A 46 2.33 7.13 1.09
C GLU A 46 2.58 5.72 1.57
N LEU A 47 2.50 4.76 0.66
CA LEU A 47 2.80 3.38 0.95
C LEU A 47 4.20 3.05 0.44
N ILE A 48 5.03 2.46 1.30
CA ILE A 48 6.35 2.01 0.91
C ILE A 48 6.29 0.52 0.70
N LEU A 49 6.56 0.10 -0.52
CA LEU A 49 6.37 -1.28 -0.95
C LEU A 49 7.71 -1.94 -1.25
N ILE A 50 7.75 -3.26 -1.03
CA ILE A 50 8.83 -4.11 -1.51
C ILE A 50 8.21 -5.17 -2.42
N GLY A 51 8.80 -5.36 -3.59
CA GLY A 51 8.35 -6.36 -4.54
C GLY A 51 9.34 -6.50 -5.67
N THR A 52 9.04 -7.38 -6.61
CA THR A 52 9.83 -7.54 -7.82
C THR A 52 9.53 -6.40 -8.79
N ASP A 53 10.37 -6.23 -9.82
CA ASP A 53 10.10 -5.24 -10.86
C ASP A 53 8.74 -5.49 -11.52
N GLU A 54 8.40 -6.75 -11.72
CA GLU A 54 7.10 -7.11 -12.27
C GLU A 54 5.96 -6.75 -11.32
N GLY A 55 6.15 -6.99 -10.02
CA GLY A 55 5.17 -6.62 -9.01
C GLY A 55 4.95 -5.12 -8.93
N GLU A 56 6.02 -4.35 -9.03
CA GLU A 56 5.91 -2.89 -9.05
C GLU A 56 5.11 -2.40 -10.26
N ARG A 57 5.35 -3.01 -11.42
CA ARG A 57 4.56 -2.66 -12.62
C ARG A 57 3.09 -2.98 -12.44
N LYS A 58 2.80 -4.14 -11.87
CA LYS A 58 1.42 -4.52 -11.58
C LYS A 58 0.76 -3.55 -10.61
N TYR A 59 1.50 -3.12 -9.58
CA TYR A 59 0.98 -2.15 -8.65
C TYR A 59 0.60 -0.85 -9.36
N LEU A 60 1.48 -0.35 -10.22
CA LEU A 60 1.21 0.87 -10.97
C LEU A 60 0.02 0.71 -11.92
N GLN A 61 -0.15 -0.48 -12.50
CA GLN A 61 -1.29 -0.75 -13.39
C GLN A 61 -2.62 -0.82 -12.64
N VAL A 62 -2.62 -1.43 -11.47
CA VAL A 62 -3.85 -1.68 -10.70
C VAL A 62 -4.22 -0.49 -9.83
N PHE A 63 -3.25 0.11 -9.16
CA PHE A 63 -3.47 1.14 -8.16
C PHE A 63 -2.87 2.50 -8.52
N GLY A 64 -1.94 2.53 -9.44
CA GLY A 64 -1.35 3.78 -9.89
C GLY A 64 -2.29 4.52 -10.83
N SER A 65 -2.48 5.75 -10.58
CA SER A 65 -3.35 6.57 -11.43
C SER A 65 -2.69 7.88 -11.77
#